data_9653b059344b09bb9d2ee6711d0008c4
#
_entry.id   9653b059344b09bb9d2ee6711d0008c4
#
_cell.length_a   1.000
_cell.length_b   1.000
_cell.length_c   1.000
_cell.angle_alpha   90.00
_cell.angle_beta   90.00
_cell.angle_gamma   90.00
#
_symmetry.space_group_name_H-M   'P 1'
#
loop_
_entity.id
_entity.type
_entity.pdbx_description
1 polymer ?
#
loop_
_entity_poly.entity_id
_entity_poly.type
_entity_poly.pdbx_seq_one_letter_code
_entity_poly.pdbx_strand_id
1 'polypeptide(L)'
;DLHAKFWGRAEGQFPGMMQINTSYIEPFMPGVEGTWRNCIAQFGYCMTPDVIEAMPRYVAGLRDIMRRNGDRTMTLIHGDVRVDNVMFGDGKPGLAPVVMLDWQAIMVSNPMQDLAWLLNSGFDTELRRKHEDEFLAYYCERLAVAGVSGYSVNQARDDYDLGLDRKST
;
A
#
# COMPACT_ATOMS: atom_id res chain seq x y z
N ASP A 1 14.19 3.13 -5.44
CA ASP A 1 15.02 2.21 -6.25
C ASP A 1 14.49 0.77 -6.28
N LEU A 2 13.95 0.22 -5.15
CA LEU A 2 13.40 -1.15 -5.10
C LEU A 2 12.29 -1.36 -6.13
N HIS A 3 11.26 -0.52 -6.10
CA HIS A 3 10.12 -0.63 -7.01
C HIS A 3 10.55 -0.56 -8.48
N ALA A 4 11.40 0.39 -8.85
CA ALA A 4 11.89 0.52 -10.22
C ALA A 4 12.66 -0.72 -10.68
N LYS A 5 13.49 -1.32 -9.80
CA LYS A 5 14.29 -2.49 -10.11
C LYS A 5 13.43 -3.70 -10.52
N PHE A 6 12.26 -3.87 -9.93
CA PHE A 6 11.38 -5.02 -10.16
C PHE A 6 10.08 -4.67 -10.89
N TRP A 7 10.00 -3.47 -11.45
CA TRP A 7 8.81 -2.92 -12.10
C TRP A 7 8.28 -3.82 -13.20
N GLY A 8 7.04 -4.30 -13.04
CA GLY A 8 6.34 -5.15 -14.02
C GLY A 8 6.93 -6.54 -14.24
N ARG A 9 7.90 -6.98 -13.40
CA ARG A 9 8.57 -8.28 -13.56
C ARG A 9 8.77 -9.07 -12.27
N ALA A 10 8.28 -8.56 -11.14
CA ALA A 10 8.45 -9.19 -9.84
C ALA A 10 7.82 -10.60 -9.77
N GLU A 11 6.64 -10.79 -10.36
CA GLU A 11 5.94 -12.08 -10.38
C GLU A 11 6.79 -13.20 -10.99
N GLY A 12 7.42 -12.93 -12.13
CA GLY A 12 8.27 -13.92 -12.80
C GLY A 12 9.62 -14.17 -12.10
N GLN A 13 10.13 -13.19 -11.35
CA GLN A 13 11.40 -13.30 -10.65
C GLN A 13 11.29 -13.95 -9.27
N PHE A 14 10.13 -13.88 -8.64
CA PHE A 14 9.89 -14.41 -7.30
C PHE A 14 8.69 -15.37 -7.28
N PRO A 15 8.74 -16.50 -8.02
CA PRO A 15 7.67 -17.48 -8.00
C PRO A 15 7.53 -18.08 -6.59
N GLY A 16 6.35 -17.99 -6.02
CA GLY A 16 6.08 -18.43 -4.65
C GLY A 16 6.14 -17.34 -3.60
N MET A 17 6.56 -16.11 -3.96
CA MET A 17 6.36 -14.97 -3.07
C MET A 17 4.89 -14.59 -3.02
N MET A 18 4.44 -14.14 -1.86
CA MET A 18 3.06 -13.66 -1.68
C MET A 18 2.74 -12.54 -2.67
N GLN A 19 1.58 -12.64 -3.31
CA GLN A 19 1.08 -11.64 -4.26
C GLN A 19 -0.27 -11.11 -3.76
N ILE A 20 -0.43 -9.80 -3.69
CA ILE A 20 -1.70 -9.20 -3.29
C ILE A 20 -2.64 -9.15 -4.50
N ASN A 21 -3.42 -10.19 -4.64
CA ASN A 21 -4.44 -10.38 -5.66
C ASN A 21 -5.60 -11.23 -5.12
N THR A 22 -6.56 -11.59 -5.97
CA THR A 22 -7.72 -12.41 -5.59
C THR A 22 -7.30 -13.76 -5.01
N SER A 23 -6.31 -14.43 -5.59
CA SER A 23 -5.82 -15.72 -5.10
C SER A 23 -5.26 -15.66 -3.68
N TYR A 24 -4.68 -14.52 -3.31
CA TYR A 24 -4.19 -14.29 -1.95
C TYR A 24 -5.32 -14.16 -0.93
N ILE A 25 -6.35 -13.37 -1.23
CA ILE A 25 -7.38 -13.04 -0.25
C ILE A 25 -8.43 -14.16 -0.06
N GLU A 26 -8.69 -14.97 -1.09
CA GLU A 26 -9.75 -15.99 -1.05
C GLU A 26 -9.67 -16.96 0.15
N PRO A 27 -8.50 -17.49 0.55
CA PRO A 27 -8.41 -18.35 1.72
C PRO A 27 -8.79 -17.66 3.04
N PHE A 28 -8.68 -16.35 3.12
CA PHE A 28 -8.96 -15.56 4.33
C PHE A 28 -10.40 -15.03 4.38
N MET A 29 -11.09 -14.96 3.24
CA MET A 29 -12.41 -14.35 3.16
C MET A 29 -13.44 -14.94 4.12
N PRO A 30 -13.56 -16.27 4.32
CA PRO A 30 -14.51 -16.83 5.29
C PRO A 30 -14.25 -16.32 6.71
N GLY A 31 -12.97 -16.18 7.08
CA GLY A 31 -12.58 -15.60 8.37
C GLY A 31 -12.96 -14.12 8.48
N VAL A 32 -12.65 -13.32 7.46
CA VAL A 32 -12.99 -11.89 7.41
C VAL A 32 -14.50 -11.70 7.48
N GLU A 33 -15.27 -12.38 6.64
CA GLU A 33 -16.74 -12.30 6.60
C GLU A 33 -17.39 -12.76 7.90
N GLY A 34 -16.82 -13.76 8.59
CA GLY A 34 -17.33 -14.28 9.84
C GLY A 34 -16.98 -13.46 11.08
N THR A 35 -15.88 -12.75 11.08
CA THR A 35 -15.30 -12.16 12.31
C THR A 35 -15.39 -10.64 12.41
N TRP A 36 -15.60 -9.90 11.30
CA TRP A 36 -15.59 -8.43 11.35
C TRP A 36 -16.63 -7.84 12.30
N ARG A 37 -17.82 -8.47 12.42
CA ARG A 37 -18.88 -8.04 13.38
C ARG A 37 -18.42 -8.21 14.82
N ASN A 38 -17.73 -9.32 15.11
CA ASN A 38 -17.16 -9.54 16.43
C ASN A 38 -16.05 -8.54 16.75
N CYS A 39 -15.26 -8.15 15.75
CA CYS A 39 -14.24 -7.11 15.88
C CYS A 39 -14.89 -5.77 16.27
N ILE A 40 -15.96 -5.36 15.60
CA ILE A 40 -16.72 -4.15 15.99
C ILE A 40 -17.32 -4.30 17.40
N ALA A 41 -17.91 -5.44 17.73
CA ALA A 41 -18.50 -5.66 19.05
C ALA A 41 -17.47 -5.55 20.19
N GLN A 42 -16.24 -5.99 19.96
CA GLN A 42 -15.17 -5.96 20.97
C GLN A 42 -14.41 -4.64 21.01
N PHE A 43 -14.15 -4.03 19.85
CA PHE A 43 -13.24 -2.89 19.69
C PHE A 43 -13.92 -1.61 19.18
N GLY A 44 -15.24 -1.65 18.93
CA GLY A 44 -15.97 -0.49 18.40
C GLY A 44 -15.88 0.76 19.28
N TYR A 45 -15.59 0.61 20.57
CA TYR A 45 -15.38 1.74 21.49
C TYR A 45 -14.15 2.60 21.13
N CYS A 46 -13.18 2.08 20.39
CA CYS A 46 -12.00 2.81 19.91
C CYS A 46 -12.08 3.16 18.41
N MET A 47 -13.22 2.88 17.75
CA MET A 47 -13.46 3.19 16.35
C MET A 47 -14.35 4.41 16.21
N THR A 48 -14.14 5.19 15.15
CA THR A 48 -15.05 6.29 14.84
C THR A 48 -16.34 5.75 14.18
N PRO A 49 -17.49 6.43 14.32
CA PRO A 49 -18.75 5.96 13.77
C PRO A 49 -18.72 5.69 12.26
N ASP A 50 -18.02 6.53 11.49
CA ASP A 50 -17.86 6.39 10.05
C ASP A 50 -17.08 5.11 9.67
N VAL A 51 -16.06 4.73 10.45
CA VAL A 51 -15.35 3.45 10.26
C VAL A 51 -16.30 2.27 10.49
N ILE A 52 -17.09 2.29 11.57
CA ILE A 52 -18.06 1.23 11.87
C ILE A 52 -19.10 1.11 10.75
N GLU A 53 -19.61 2.24 10.24
CA GLU A 53 -20.58 2.29 9.15
C GLU A 53 -20.00 1.78 7.81
N ALA A 54 -18.71 2.06 7.54
CA ALA A 54 -18.05 1.65 6.31
C ALA A 54 -17.73 0.15 6.26
N MET A 55 -17.52 -0.52 7.40
CA MET A 55 -17.05 -1.91 7.47
C MET A 55 -17.84 -2.91 6.64
N PRO A 56 -19.20 -2.94 6.67
CA PRO A 56 -19.97 -3.90 5.86
C PRO A 56 -19.67 -3.78 4.36
N ARG A 57 -19.60 -2.54 3.86
CA ARG A 57 -19.29 -2.25 2.46
C ARG A 57 -17.85 -2.61 2.11
N TYR A 58 -16.90 -2.27 2.97
CA TYR A 58 -15.50 -2.63 2.80
C TYR A 58 -15.31 -4.15 2.67
N VAL A 59 -15.87 -4.92 3.62
CA VAL A 59 -15.78 -6.39 3.59
C VAL A 59 -16.42 -6.98 2.33
N ALA A 60 -17.58 -6.47 1.92
CA ALA A 60 -18.25 -6.92 0.70
C ALA A 60 -17.44 -6.60 -0.57
N GLY A 61 -16.72 -5.48 -0.58
CA GLY A 61 -15.88 -5.03 -1.71
C GLY A 61 -14.48 -5.63 -1.75
N LEU A 62 -14.02 -6.31 -0.71
CA LEU A 62 -12.61 -6.68 -0.56
C LEU A 62 -12.08 -7.56 -1.70
N ARG A 63 -12.88 -8.51 -2.22
CA ARG A 63 -12.49 -9.32 -3.39
C ARG A 63 -12.27 -8.47 -4.64
N ASP A 64 -13.14 -7.48 -4.88
CA ASP A 64 -12.99 -6.58 -6.03
C ASP A 64 -11.77 -5.67 -5.88
N ILE A 65 -11.51 -5.18 -4.68
CA ILE A 65 -10.30 -4.40 -4.37
C ILE A 65 -9.04 -5.22 -4.69
N MET A 66 -8.98 -6.48 -4.24
CA MET A 66 -7.83 -7.36 -4.49
C MET A 66 -7.68 -7.71 -5.98
N ARG A 67 -8.79 -7.97 -6.67
CA ARG A 67 -8.77 -8.19 -8.13
C ARG A 67 -8.23 -6.96 -8.86
N ARG A 68 -8.76 -5.78 -8.57
CA ARG A 68 -8.31 -4.51 -9.18
C ARG A 68 -6.85 -4.21 -8.86
N ASN A 69 -6.39 -4.56 -7.67
CA ASN A 69 -4.98 -4.44 -7.31
C ASN A 69 -4.10 -5.36 -8.15
N GLY A 70 -4.52 -6.62 -8.36
CA GLY A 70 -3.81 -7.58 -9.22
C GLY A 70 -3.78 -7.20 -10.71
N ASP A 71 -4.73 -6.38 -11.19
CA ASP A 71 -4.77 -5.87 -12.56
C ASP A 71 -3.79 -4.69 -12.78
N ARG A 72 -3.10 -4.22 -11.75
CA ARG A 72 -2.14 -3.11 -11.81
C ARG A 72 -0.72 -3.60 -12.09
N THR A 73 0.18 -2.65 -12.39
CA THR A 73 1.60 -2.95 -12.48
C THR A 73 2.11 -3.41 -11.13
N MET A 74 2.66 -4.62 -11.10
CA MET A 74 3.18 -5.24 -9.89
C MET A 74 4.70 -5.04 -9.78
N THR A 75 5.17 -4.85 -8.57
CA THR A 75 6.59 -4.80 -8.24
C THR A 75 6.83 -5.47 -6.89
N LEU A 76 8.10 -5.57 -6.50
CA LEU A 76 8.44 -5.99 -5.14
C LEU A 76 8.25 -4.79 -4.20
N ILE A 77 7.40 -4.94 -3.20
CA ILE A 77 7.10 -3.93 -2.20
C ILE A 77 7.54 -4.38 -0.81
N HIS A 78 7.73 -3.42 0.10
CA HIS A 78 8.04 -3.72 1.49
C HIS A 78 6.84 -4.33 2.23
N GLY A 79 5.63 -3.85 1.94
CA GLY A 79 4.37 -4.37 2.47
C GLY A 79 3.95 -3.82 3.85
N ASP A 80 4.90 -3.25 4.60
CA ASP A 80 4.64 -2.61 5.91
C ASP A 80 5.48 -1.35 6.10
N VAL A 81 5.43 -0.42 5.15
CA VAL A 81 6.16 0.86 5.20
C VAL A 81 5.48 1.82 6.18
N ARG A 82 5.80 1.67 7.45
CA ARG A 82 5.37 2.58 8.51
C ARG A 82 6.54 3.44 8.95
N VAL A 83 6.25 4.60 9.54
CA VAL A 83 7.29 5.50 10.07
C VAL A 83 8.16 4.79 11.11
N ASP A 84 7.58 3.89 11.89
CA ASP A 84 8.29 3.08 12.91
C ASP A 84 9.34 2.14 12.29
N ASN A 85 9.15 1.76 11.01
CA ASN A 85 10.06 0.90 10.25
C ASN A 85 11.09 1.70 9.43
N VAL A 86 11.18 3.02 9.64
CA VAL A 86 12.11 3.91 8.92
C VAL A 86 13.05 4.59 9.91
N MET A 87 14.34 4.37 9.73
CA MET A 87 15.38 5.08 10.48
C MET A 87 16.04 6.14 9.59
N PHE A 88 16.18 7.32 10.13
CA PHE A 88 16.89 8.42 9.46
C PHE A 88 18.32 8.51 9.97
N GLY A 89 19.27 8.59 9.03
CA GLY A 89 20.68 8.83 9.36
C GLY A 89 20.89 10.24 9.90
N ASP A 90 21.94 10.41 10.67
CA ASP A 90 22.34 11.69 11.27
C ASP A 90 23.21 12.58 10.34
N GLY A 91 23.31 12.21 9.07
CA GLY A 91 24.09 12.93 8.06
C GLY A 91 25.60 12.67 8.09
N LYS A 92 26.07 11.74 8.91
CA LYS A 92 27.51 11.40 8.94
C LYS A 92 27.94 10.71 7.65
N PRO A 93 29.17 10.98 7.15
CA PRO A 93 29.72 10.31 5.99
C PRO A 93 29.75 8.79 6.15
N GLY A 94 29.30 8.06 5.12
CA GLY A 94 29.30 6.60 5.09
C GLY A 94 28.07 5.94 5.69
N LEU A 95 27.15 6.69 6.31
CA LEU A 95 25.85 6.18 6.74
C LEU A 95 24.78 6.43 5.69
N ALA A 96 23.88 5.47 5.51
CA ALA A 96 22.72 5.66 4.65
C ALA A 96 21.80 6.74 5.24
N PRO A 97 21.28 7.68 4.42
CA PRO A 97 20.39 8.73 4.92
C PRO A 97 19.05 8.19 5.42
N VAL A 98 18.64 7.04 4.90
CA VAL A 98 17.40 6.33 5.29
C VAL A 98 17.67 4.84 5.27
N VAL A 99 17.23 4.14 6.31
CA VAL A 99 17.27 2.67 6.41
C VAL A 99 15.85 2.18 6.69
N MET A 100 15.39 1.24 5.90
CA MET A 100 14.11 0.57 6.13
C MET A 100 14.33 -0.74 6.87
N LEU A 101 13.54 -0.97 7.92
CA LEU A 101 13.59 -2.13 8.78
C LEU A 101 12.34 -2.99 8.58
N ASP A 102 12.37 -4.21 9.13
CA ASP A 102 11.23 -5.12 9.21
C ASP A 102 10.64 -5.53 7.83
N TRP A 103 11.46 -6.21 7.05
CA TRP A 103 11.13 -6.72 5.72
C TRP A 103 10.30 -8.01 5.72
N GLN A 104 9.73 -8.42 6.86
CA GLN A 104 8.95 -9.66 6.99
C GLN A 104 7.69 -9.69 6.11
N ALA A 105 7.15 -8.53 5.77
CA ALA A 105 5.95 -8.38 4.93
C ALA A 105 6.26 -8.18 3.43
N ILE A 106 7.52 -8.42 3.02
CA ILE A 106 7.92 -8.27 1.60
C ILE A 106 7.05 -9.13 0.69
N MET A 107 6.52 -8.52 -0.36
CA MET A 107 5.59 -9.20 -1.26
C MET A 107 5.58 -8.57 -2.65
N VAL A 108 4.88 -9.21 -3.58
CA VAL A 108 4.61 -8.65 -4.91
C VAL A 108 3.25 -7.98 -4.89
N SER A 109 3.22 -6.68 -5.17
CA SER A 109 1.97 -5.91 -5.20
C SER A 109 2.11 -4.63 -6.04
N ASN A 110 1.01 -3.88 -6.13
CA ASN A 110 0.98 -2.52 -6.64
C ASN A 110 1.89 -1.62 -5.77
N PRO A 111 2.85 -0.89 -6.36
CA PRO A 111 3.80 -0.07 -5.64
C PRO A 111 3.16 1.05 -4.80
N MET A 112 2.00 1.54 -5.21
CA MET A 112 1.29 2.60 -4.48
C MET A 112 0.75 2.13 -3.13
N GLN A 113 0.70 0.82 -2.88
CA GLN A 113 0.32 0.28 -1.58
C GLN A 113 1.33 0.68 -0.50
N ASP A 114 2.63 0.62 -0.78
CA ASP A 114 3.66 1.11 0.15
C ASP A 114 3.52 2.60 0.42
N LEU A 115 3.33 3.40 -0.63
CA LEU A 115 3.18 4.84 -0.46
C LEU A 115 1.88 5.21 0.29
N ALA A 116 0.77 4.55 -0.03
CA ALA A 116 -0.50 4.75 0.66
C ALA A 116 -0.38 4.40 2.16
N TRP A 117 0.29 3.30 2.46
CA TRP A 117 0.53 2.85 3.83
C TRP A 117 1.40 3.85 4.61
N LEU A 118 2.53 4.29 4.03
CA LEU A 118 3.42 5.27 4.62
C LEU A 118 2.71 6.59 4.91
N LEU A 119 2.00 7.14 3.91
CA LEU A 119 1.34 8.44 4.07
C LEU A 119 0.16 8.38 5.04
N ASN A 120 -0.56 7.27 5.09
CA ASN A 120 -1.70 7.11 5.99
C ASN A 120 -1.28 6.83 7.43
N SER A 121 -0.15 6.17 7.67
CA SER A 121 0.36 5.87 9.00
C SER A 121 1.27 6.97 9.56
N GLY A 122 1.92 7.75 8.69
CA GLY A 122 2.94 8.74 9.10
C GLY A 122 2.47 10.19 9.18
N PHE A 123 1.29 10.51 8.64
CA PHE A 123 0.79 11.89 8.59
C PHE A 123 -0.64 11.97 9.12
N ASP A 124 -0.97 13.07 9.80
CA ASP A 124 -2.38 13.38 10.04
C ASP A 124 -3.11 13.65 8.71
N THR A 125 -4.43 13.51 8.74
CA THR A 125 -5.26 13.56 7.52
C THR A 125 -5.14 14.90 6.77
N GLU A 126 -5.02 16.02 7.49
CA GLU A 126 -4.95 17.35 6.87
C GLU A 126 -3.61 17.53 6.16
N LEU A 127 -2.51 17.22 6.84
CA LEU A 127 -1.16 17.30 6.29
C LEU A 127 -0.98 16.36 5.09
N ARG A 128 -1.48 15.11 5.20
CA ARG A 128 -1.48 14.17 4.10
C ARG A 128 -2.19 14.70 2.87
N ARG A 129 -3.45 15.17 3.01
CA ARG A 129 -4.24 15.73 1.90
C ARG A 129 -3.58 16.93 1.24
N LYS A 130 -2.86 17.73 2.01
CA LYS A 130 -2.16 18.90 1.50
C LYS A 130 -0.99 18.55 0.59
N HIS A 131 -0.28 17.44 0.87
CA HIS A 131 0.98 17.10 0.22
C HIS A 131 0.94 15.81 -0.61
N GLU A 132 -0.15 15.04 -0.62
CA GLU A 132 -0.17 13.75 -1.32
C GLU A 132 0.07 13.87 -2.83
N ASP A 133 -0.35 14.97 -3.49
CA ASP A 133 -0.07 15.22 -4.90
C ASP A 133 1.42 15.44 -5.16
N GLU A 134 2.11 16.16 -4.26
CA GLU A 134 3.55 16.39 -4.35
C GLU A 134 4.33 15.06 -4.19
N PHE A 135 3.91 14.19 -3.26
CA PHE A 135 4.53 12.88 -3.07
C PHE A 135 4.33 11.97 -4.29
N LEU A 136 3.15 11.97 -4.90
CA LEU A 136 2.88 11.19 -6.11
C LEU A 136 3.72 11.70 -7.30
N ALA A 137 3.79 13.01 -7.48
CA ALA A 137 4.62 13.60 -8.54
C ALA A 137 6.10 13.27 -8.34
N TYR A 138 6.62 13.44 -7.13
CA TYR A 138 8.00 13.09 -6.78
C TYR A 138 8.29 11.60 -7.00
N TYR A 139 7.37 10.73 -6.59
CA TYR A 139 7.51 9.30 -6.80
C TYR A 139 7.62 8.94 -8.29
N CYS A 140 6.75 9.50 -9.15
CA CYS A 140 6.79 9.29 -10.59
C CYS A 140 8.10 9.81 -11.21
N GLU A 141 8.58 10.98 -10.78
CA GLU A 141 9.87 11.52 -11.18
C GLU A 141 11.01 10.55 -10.82
N ARG A 142 11.03 10.03 -9.59
CA ARG A 142 12.06 9.08 -9.15
C ARG A 142 12.04 7.78 -9.93
N LEU A 143 10.85 7.28 -10.28
CA LEU A 143 10.71 6.11 -11.16
C LEU A 143 11.28 6.39 -12.55
N ALA A 144 10.97 7.54 -13.14
CA ALA A 144 11.46 7.94 -14.45
C ALA A 144 13.00 8.05 -14.48
N VAL A 145 13.59 8.67 -13.44
CA VAL A 145 15.07 8.74 -13.26
C VAL A 145 15.69 7.35 -13.15
N ALA A 146 14.97 6.39 -12.55
CA ALA A 146 15.42 5.00 -12.42
C ALA A 146 15.12 4.13 -13.66
N GLY A 147 14.63 4.73 -14.77
CA GLY A 147 14.42 4.07 -16.05
C GLY A 147 13.03 3.48 -16.28
N VAL A 148 12.07 3.70 -15.37
CA VAL A 148 10.67 3.31 -15.60
C VAL A 148 10.00 4.36 -16.48
N SER A 149 9.43 3.94 -17.61
CA SER A 149 8.72 4.81 -18.54
C SER A 149 7.23 4.48 -18.57
N GLY A 150 6.40 5.47 -18.94
CA GLY A 150 4.98 5.26 -19.18
C GLY A 150 4.08 5.19 -17.93
N TYR A 151 4.62 5.47 -16.74
CA TYR A 151 3.82 5.55 -15.52
C TYR A 151 3.57 7.02 -15.17
N SER A 152 2.35 7.47 -15.38
CA SER A 152 1.95 8.86 -15.18
C SER A 152 1.49 9.15 -13.76
N VAL A 153 1.49 10.44 -13.38
CA VAL A 153 0.95 10.89 -12.08
C VAL A 153 -0.54 10.53 -11.94
N ASN A 154 -1.32 10.56 -13.04
CA ASN A 154 -2.72 10.16 -13.00
C ASN A 154 -2.87 8.66 -12.70
N GLN A 155 -2.04 7.81 -13.29
CA GLN A 155 -2.02 6.38 -12.96
C GLN A 155 -1.59 6.15 -11.50
N ALA A 156 -0.56 6.86 -11.04
CA ALA A 156 -0.13 6.81 -9.65
C ALA A 156 -1.25 7.23 -8.69
N ARG A 157 -2.03 8.26 -9.04
CA ARG A 157 -3.21 8.68 -8.26
C ARG A 157 -4.27 7.60 -8.23
N ASP A 158 -4.61 7.00 -9.37
CA ASP A 158 -5.58 5.92 -9.44
C ASP A 158 -5.17 4.68 -8.62
N ASP A 159 -3.89 4.34 -8.66
CA ASP A 159 -3.33 3.22 -7.91
C ASP A 159 -3.23 3.52 -6.40
N TYR A 160 -2.90 4.76 -6.03
CA TYR A 160 -2.87 5.23 -4.66
C TYR A 160 -4.27 5.25 -4.03
N ASP A 161 -5.27 5.75 -4.75
CA ASP A 161 -6.66 5.76 -4.30
C ASP A 161 -7.20 4.34 -4.11
N LEU A 162 -6.76 3.39 -4.95
CA LEU A 162 -7.07 1.98 -4.75
C LEU A 162 -6.44 1.43 -3.46
N GLY A 163 -5.19 1.79 -3.18
CA GLY A 163 -4.50 1.42 -1.93
C GLY A 163 -5.15 1.98 -0.67
N LEU A 164 -5.87 3.11 -0.79
CA LEU A 164 -6.66 3.73 0.29
C LEU A 164 -8.15 3.35 0.25
N ASP A 165 -8.58 2.54 -0.72
CA ASP A 165 -9.99 2.20 -0.98
C ASP A 165 -10.92 3.43 -1.14
N ARG A 166 -10.40 4.54 -1.69
CA ARG A 166 -11.16 5.79 -1.87
C ARG A 166 -12.26 5.70 -2.94
N LYS A 167 -12.16 4.75 -3.88
CA LYS A 167 -13.11 4.62 -5.01
C LYS A 167 -14.27 3.68 -4.73
N SER A 168 -14.41 3.20 -3.52
CA SER A 168 -15.56 2.36 -3.09
C SER A 168 -16.77 3.16 -2.64
N THR A 169 -16.76 4.48 -2.88
CA THR A 169 -17.86 5.41 -2.57
C THR A 169 -18.66 5.78 -3.80
#